data_0b7c2e962b0ea12a098fd9459618b5a6
#
_entry.id   0b7c2e962b0ea12a098fd9459618b5a6
#
_cell.length_a   1.000
_cell.length_b   1.000
_cell.length_c   1.000
_cell.angle_alpha   90.00
_cell.angle_beta   90.00
_cell.angle_gamma   90.00
#
_symmetry.space_group_name_H-M   'P 1'
#
loop_
_entity.id
_entity.type
_entity.pdbx_description
1 polymer ?
#
loop_
_entity_poly.entity_id
_entity_poly.type
_entity_poly.pdbx_seq_one_letter_code
_entity_poly.pdbx_strand_id
1 'polypeptide(L)'
;MNWWHNQLLQGNHIAAVGGSDFHKDIGPLKLLANPTTIVHTTAKTEEAVLQALREGRSVVTNKPGTSMIYLTVGDANVGDTVSYAPGLTGKVAVTKFKKGHTIKVFNNNDVILEHTAAQSSDRMELDFEIRQPGFIRAEIDYTFRPVMRALYHTVEEKYLHADVADLPPFFWAFTNPIWIR
;
A
#
# COMPACT_ATOMS: atom_id res chain seq x y z
N MET A 1 -2.75 -9.64 4.18
CA MET A 1 -3.69 -8.54 3.78
C MET A 1 -5.15 -8.90 4.09
N ASN A 2 -5.64 -10.12 3.79
CA ASN A 2 -7.06 -10.48 3.95
C ASN A 2 -7.63 -10.26 5.36
N TRP A 3 -6.90 -10.63 6.42
CA TRP A 3 -7.36 -10.40 7.79
C TRP A 3 -7.58 -8.90 8.10
N TRP A 4 -6.59 -8.06 7.79
CA TRP A 4 -6.67 -6.61 8.01
C TRP A 4 -7.81 -5.98 7.18
N HIS A 5 -7.93 -6.34 5.90
CA HIS A 5 -9.02 -5.87 5.05
C HIS A 5 -10.40 -6.23 5.62
N ASN A 6 -10.57 -7.46 6.13
CA ASN A 6 -11.81 -7.89 6.78
C ASN A 6 -12.10 -7.09 8.05
N GLN A 7 -11.06 -6.68 8.81
CA GLN A 7 -11.26 -5.79 9.97
C GLN A 7 -11.77 -4.41 9.54
N LEU A 8 -11.23 -3.85 8.45
CA LEU A 8 -11.72 -2.58 7.90
C LEU A 8 -13.19 -2.68 7.46
N LEU A 9 -13.59 -3.79 6.83
CA LEU A 9 -14.98 -4.04 6.43
C LEU A 9 -15.95 -4.13 7.62
N GLN A 10 -15.47 -4.57 8.76
CA GLN A 10 -16.23 -4.58 10.02
C GLN A 10 -16.28 -3.21 10.70
N GLY A 11 -15.68 -2.18 10.10
CA GLY A 11 -15.60 -0.83 10.65
C GLY A 11 -14.52 -0.63 11.71
N ASN A 12 -13.61 -1.59 11.88
CA ASN A 12 -12.51 -1.46 12.83
C ASN A 12 -11.41 -0.57 12.25
N HIS A 13 -11.10 0.53 12.97
CA HIS A 13 -10.06 1.48 12.58
C HIS A 13 -8.68 0.97 13.01
N ILE A 14 -8.14 0.01 12.28
CA ILE A 14 -6.81 -0.59 12.54
C ILE A 14 -5.83 -0.07 11.48
N ALA A 15 -4.84 0.71 11.91
CA ALA A 15 -3.77 1.18 11.04
C ALA A 15 -2.78 0.03 10.74
N ALA A 16 -2.45 -0.13 9.47
CA ALA A 16 -1.39 -1.03 9.04
C ALA A 16 -0.05 -0.30 9.03
N VAL A 17 0.98 -1.00 9.47
CA VAL A 17 2.38 -0.56 9.44
C VAL A 17 3.26 -1.65 8.85
N GLY A 18 4.36 -1.27 8.23
CA GLY A 18 5.37 -2.18 7.70
C GLY A 18 6.64 -2.14 8.55
N GLY A 19 7.10 -3.31 8.96
CA GLY A 19 8.38 -3.47 9.64
C GLY A 19 9.22 -4.53 8.93
N SER A 20 10.54 -4.32 8.85
CA SER A 20 11.46 -5.19 8.11
C SER A 20 11.81 -6.48 8.84
N ASP A 21 11.48 -6.58 10.13
CA ASP A 21 11.91 -7.69 11.02
C ASP A 21 13.43 -7.97 10.95
N PHE A 22 14.20 -6.89 10.71
CA PHE A 22 15.63 -6.97 10.49
C PHE A 22 16.39 -7.31 11.77
N HIS A 23 17.09 -8.44 11.78
CA HIS A 23 17.86 -8.91 12.93
C HIS A 23 19.37 -8.88 12.67
N LYS A 24 19.81 -9.12 11.44
CA LYS A 24 21.21 -9.09 11.04
C LYS A 24 21.37 -8.94 9.53
N ASP A 25 22.53 -8.40 9.12
CA ASP A 25 22.92 -8.40 7.71
C ASP A 25 23.12 -9.83 7.19
N ILE A 26 22.47 -10.16 6.08
CA ILE A 26 22.66 -11.41 5.36
C ILE A 26 23.40 -11.08 4.05
N GLY A 27 24.70 -10.81 4.15
CA GLY A 27 25.56 -10.50 3.00
C GLY A 27 25.07 -9.31 2.17
N PRO A 28 24.91 -9.46 0.84
CA PRO A 28 24.50 -8.37 -0.02
C PRO A 28 23.01 -7.97 0.13
N LEU A 29 22.21 -8.79 0.81
CA LEU A 29 20.78 -8.56 1.02
C LEU A 29 20.58 -7.64 2.24
N LYS A 30 20.48 -6.33 1.97
CA LYS A 30 20.10 -5.34 2.99
C LYS A 30 18.58 -5.31 3.12
N LEU A 31 18.06 -5.97 4.16
CA LEU A 31 16.62 -6.04 4.44
C LEU A 31 16.15 -4.93 5.38
N LEU A 32 17.07 -4.14 5.96
CA LEU A 32 16.71 -3.00 6.80
C LEU A 32 15.82 -2.02 6.02
N ALA A 33 14.71 -1.61 6.64
CA ALA A 33 13.69 -0.74 6.05
C ALA A 33 13.02 -1.33 4.78
N ASN A 34 12.89 -2.65 4.70
CA ASN A 34 12.18 -3.36 3.64
C ASN A 34 11.18 -4.35 4.29
N PRO A 35 9.90 -3.98 4.46
CA PRO A 35 9.24 -2.73 4.06
C PRO A 35 9.50 -1.51 4.98
N THR A 36 9.01 -0.34 4.54
CA THR A 36 9.09 0.93 5.26
C THR A 36 7.72 1.54 5.45
N THR A 37 7.43 2.04 6.65
CA THR A 37 6.27 2.88 6.93
C THR A 37 6.65 4.36 6.72
N ILE A 38 5.91 5.05 5.87
CA ILE A 38 6.02 6.50 5.65
C ILE A 38 4.87 7.17 6.38
N VAL A 39 5.19 8.02 7.34
CA VAL A 39 4.21 8.69 8.20
C VAL A 39 3.97 10.12 7.73
N HIS A 40 2.70 10.48 7.55
CA HIS A 40 2.28 11.85 7.27
C HIS A 40 2.02 12.58 8.59
N THR A 41 2.90 13.50 8.95
CA THR A 41 2.84 14.27 10.20
C THR A 41 3.25 15.72 9.97
N THR A 42 2.74 16.62 10.79
CA THR A 42 3.04 18.06 10.75
C THR A 42 4.31 18.42 11.53
N ALA A 43 4.80 17.53 12.41
CA ALA A 43 5.98 17.74 13.22
C ALA A 43 6.83 16.47 13.34
N LYS A 44 8.15 16.64 13.49
CA LYS A 44 9.11 15.55 13.69
C LYS A 44 9.36 15.31 15.19
N THR A 45 8.26 15.15 15.95
CA THR A 45 8.29 14.77 17.37
C THR A 45 7.75 13.37 17.55
N GLU A 46 8.10 12.69 18.63
CA GLU A 46 7.61 11.37 18.96
C GLU A 46 6.08 11.36 19.05
N GLU A 47 5.50 12.33 19.77
CA GLU A 47 4.06 12.45 19.97
C GLU A 47 3.32 12.59 18.64
N ALA A 48 3.81 13.45 17.74
CA ALA A 48 3.18 13.69 16.45
C ALA A 48 3.26 12.44 15.54
N VAL A 49 4.37 11.70 15.58
CA VAL A 49 4.53 10.44 14.82
C VAL A 49 3.61 9.37 15.39
N LEU A 50 3.56 9.18 16.71
CA LEU A 50 2.66 8.20 17.34
C LEU A 50 1.20 8.52 17.10
N GLN A 51 0.81 9.80 17.16
CA GLN A 51 -0.54 10.23 16.85
C GLN A 51 -0.90 9.92 15.39
N ALA A 52 -0.05 10.27 14.45
CA ALA A 52 -0.27 9.99 13.03
C ALA A 52 -0.39 8.48 12.75
N LEU A 53 0.40 7.64 13.41
CA LEU A 53 0.28 6.17 13.31
C LEU A 53 -1.07 5.66 13.87
N ARG A 54 -1.51 6.17 15.02
CA ARG A 54 -2.82 5.80 15.61
C ARG A 54 -3.99 6.19 14.71
N GLU A 55 -3.88 7.31 14.01
CA GLU A 55 -4.89 7.82 13.07
C GLU A 55 -4.82 7.14 11.70
N GLY A 56 -3.84 6.27 11.46
CA GLY A 56 -3.65 5.63 10.14
C GLY A 56 -3.11 6.59 9.07
N ARG A 57 -2.49 7.71 9.45
CA ARG A 57 -1.86 8.67 8.52
C ARG A 57 -0.51 8.16 8.04
N SER A 58 -0.55 6.97 7.43
CA SER A 58 0.68 6.34 6.93
C SER A 58 0.44 5.48 5.70
N VAL A 59 1.52 5.29 4.96
CA VAL A 59 1.60 4.45 3.77
C VAL A 59 2.76 3.48 3.96
N VAL A 60 2.58 2.23 3.57
CA VAL A 60 3.66 1.23 3.57
C VAL A 60 4.20 1.10 2.16
N THR A 61 5.51 1.12 2.01
CA THR A 61 6.19 0.90 0.73
C THR A 61 7.30 -0.14 0.88
N ASN A 62 7.69 -0.77 -0.23
CA ASN A 62 8.71 -1.82 -0.25
C ASN A 62 10.01 -1.38 0.44
N LYS A 63 10.54 -0.20 0.12
CA LYS A 63 11.72 0.40 0.74
C LYS A 63 11.80 1.90 0.51
N PRO A 64 12.62 2.64 1.29
CA PRO A 64 12.81 4.07 1.08
C PRO A 64 13.19 4.41 -0.36
N GLY A 65 12.59 5.47 -0.89
CA GLY A 65 12.91 5.98 -2.22
C GLY A 65 12.35 5.19 -3.41
N THR A 66 11.49 4.17 -3.16
CA THR A 66 10.73 3.47 -4.20
C THR A 66 9.39 4.15 -4.49
N SER A 67 8.46 3.43 -5.13
CA SER A 67 7.12 3.96 -5.44
C SER A 67 6.39 4.40 -4.17
N MET A 68 5.79 5.60 -4.22
CA MET A 68 4.94 6.14 -3.16
C MET A 68 3.53 6.33 -3.71
N ILE A 69 2.55 6.00 -2.89
CA ILE A 69 1.14 6.24 -3.17
C ILE A 69 0.68 7.45 -2.38
N TYR A 70 0.01 8.38 -3.05
CA TYR A 70 -0.73 9.49 -2.46
C TYR A 70 -2.20 9.28 -2.80
N LEU A 71 -3.04 9.11 -1.79
CA LEU A 71 -4.48 8.91 -1.93
C LEU A 71 -5.18 10.06 -1.25
N THR A 72 -6.07 10.74 -1.99
CA THR A 72 -6.83 11.87 -1.48
C THR A 72 -8.29 11.80 -1.90
N VAL A 73 -9.17 12.40 -1.10
CA VAL A 73 -10.59 12.65 -1.39
C VAL A 73 -10.89 14.10 -1.01
N GLY A 74 -10.99 14.99 -2.01
CA GLY A 74 -10.93 16.42 -1.76
C GLY A 74 -9.59 16.78 -1.07
N ASP A 75 -9.67 17.47 0.07
CA ASP A 75 -8.51 17.84 0.89
C ASP A 75 -8.10 16.76 1.90
N ALA A 76 -8.89 15.69 2.04
CA ALA A 76 -8.64 14.62 2.99
C ALA A 76 -7.56 13.66 2.49
N ASN A 77 -6.74 13.18 3.42
CA ASN A 77 -5.65 12.23 3.20
C ASN A 77 -5.92 10.91 3.94
N VAL A 78 -5.04 9.94 3.77
CA VAL A 78 -5.10 8.66 4.51
C VAL A 78 -5.22 8.91 6.02
N GLY A 79 -6.10 8.16 6.68
CA GLY A 79 -6.45 8.30 8.10
C GLY A 79 -7.61 9.26 8.37
N ASP A 80 -7.97 10.14 7.43
CA ASP A 80 -9.08 11.09 7.58
C ASP A 80 -10.45 10.44 7.33
N THR A 81 -11.50 11.15 7.71
CA THR A 81 -12.91 10.78 7.45
C THR A 81 -13.57 11.87 6.62
N VAL A 82 -14.33 11.47 5.60
CA VAL A 82 -15.07 12.35 4.68
C VAL A 82 -16.54 11.94 4.66
N SER A 83 -17.43 12.91 4.57
CA SER A 83 -18.86 12.64 4.36
C SER A 83 -19.12 12.17 2.93
N TYR A 84 -19.86 11.08 2.78
CA TYR A 84 -20.27 10.58 1.48
C TYR A 84 -21.31 11.51 0.83
N ALA A 85 -21.16 11.74 -0.45
CA ALA A 85 -22.17 12.34 -1.32
C ALA A 85 -22.09 11.68 -2.70
N PRO A 86 -23.23 11.52 -3.42
CA PRO A 86 -23.21 11.06 -4.81
C PRO A 86 -22.31 11.95 -5.68
N GLY A 87 -21.45 11.32 -6.50
CA GLY A 87 -20.47 12.04 -7.32
C GLY A 87 -19.19 12.46 -6.59
N LEU A 88 -19.01 12.00 -5.34
CA LEU A 88 -17.75 12.20 -4.62
C LEU A 88 -16.61 11.53 -5.38
N THR A 89 -15.53 12.27 -5.63
CA THR A 89 -14.35 11.79 -6.35
C THR A 89 -13.11 11.83 -5.48
N GLY A 90 -12.17 10.97 -5.79
CA GLY A 90 -10.84 10.96 -5.21
C GLY A 90 -9.76 10.91 -6.28
N LYS A 91 -8.53 11.06 -5.83
CA LYS A 91 -7.35 10.99 -6.68
C LYS A 91 -6.33 10.05 -6.06
N VAL A 92 -5.73 9.21 -6.90
CA VAL A 92 -4.52 8.46 -6.55
C VAL A 92 -3.35 8.95 -7.40
N ALA A 93 -2.26 9.32 -6.75
CA ALA A 93 -1.01 9.64 -7.42
C ALA A 93 0.07 8.64 -6.98
N VAL A 94 0.87 8.20 -7.95
CA VAL A 94 2.00 7.29 -7.71
C VAL A 94 3.27 7.92 -8.24
N THR A 95 4.31 8.00 -7.40
CA THR A 95 5.64 8.41 -7.87
C THR A 95 6.53 7.20 -8.11
N LYS A 96 7.48 7.34 -9.05
CA LYS A 96 8.39 6.26 -9.46
C LYS A 96 7.65 4.97 -9.83
N PHE A 97 6.53 5.10 -10.54
CA PHE A 97 5.71 3.98 -10.97
C PHE A 97 6.44 3.18 -12.04
N LYS A 98 6.66 1.88 -11.80
CA LYS A 98 7.48 1.03 -12.67
C LYS A 98 6.63 0.27 -13.67
N LYS A 99 7.18 0.03 -14.87
CA LYS A 99 6.56 -0.84 -15.87
C LYS A 99 6.20 -2.21 -15.25
N GLY A 100 4.97 -2.63 -15.46
CA GLY A 100 4.42 -3.90 -14.97
C GLY A 100 3.89 -3.86 -13.54
N HIS A 101 4.01 -2.72 -12.83
CA HIS A 101 3.29 -2.52 -11.58
C HIS A 101 1.83 -2.18 -11.87
N THR A 102 0.93 -2.68 -11.04
CA THR A 102 -0.51 -2.41 -11.13
C THR A 102 -0.95 -1.67 -9.88
N ILE A 103 -1.52 -0.47 -10.05
CA ILE A 103 -2.23 0.26 -8.99
C ILE A 103 -3.69 -0.16 -8.97
N LYS A 104 -4.21 -0.44 -7.78
CA LYS A 104 -5.62 -0.69 -7.52
C LYS A 104 -6.13 0.25 -6.45
N VAL A 105 -7.34 0.77 -6.63
CA VAL A 105 -8.08 1.51 -5.61
C VAL A 105 -9.32 0.71 -5.25
N PHE A 106 -9.51 0.51 -3.97
CA PHE A 106 -10.65 -0.24 -3.41
C PHE A 106 -11.61 0.73 -2.73
N ASN A 107 -12.91 0.55 -3.01
CA ASN A 107 -14.00 1.05 -2.18
C ASN A 107 -14.64 -0.16 -1.50
N ASN A 108 -14.34 -0.36 -0.23
CA ASN A 108 -14.63 -1.60 0.49
C ASN A 108 -14.01 -2.81 -0.25
N ASN A 109 -14.83 -3.78 -0.69
CA ASN A 109 -14.39 -4.95 -1.47
C ASN A 109 -14.23 -4.68 -2.97
N ASP A 110 -14.81 -3.61 -3.47
CA ASP A 110 -14.87 -3.35 -4.90
C ASP A 110 -13.58 -2.68 -5.38
N VAL A 111 -12.97 -3.22 -6.42
CA VAL A 111 -11.92 -2.53 -7.17
C VAL A 111 -12.58 -1.49 -8.06
N ILE A 112 -12.46 -0.21 -7.70
CA ILE A 112 -13.09 0.90 -8.43
C ILE A 112 -12.15 1.53 -9.46
N LEU A 113 -10.86 1.27 -9.35
CA LEU A 113 -9.83 1.65 -10.33
C LEU A 113 -8.74 0.60 -10.35
N GLU A 114 -8.33 0.20 -11.55
CA GLU A 114 -7.15 -0.65 -11.79
C GLU A 114 -6.39 -0.14 -13.00
N HIS A 115 -5.07 0.04 -12.86
CA HIS A 115 -4.21 0.47 -13.96
C HIS A 115 -2.84 -0.18 -13.87
N THR A 116 -2.42 -0.83 -14.96
CA THR A 116 -1.08 -1.43 -15.09
C THR A 116 -0.17 -0.52 -15.92
N ALA A 117 1.00 -0.19 -15.37
CA ALA A 117 1.97 0.66 -16.06
C ALA A 117 2.54 -0.02 -17.31
N ALA A 118 2.22 0.47 -18.49
CA ALA A 118 2.80 0.03 -19.77
C ALA A 118 4.28 0.43 -19.88
N GLN A 119 4.65 1.54 -19.24
CA GLN A 119 6.02 2.05 -19.14
C GLN A 119 6.25 2.71 -17.77
N SER A 120 7.52 2.85 -17.38
CA SER A 120 7.85 3.53 -16.13
C SER A 120 7.63 5.03 -16.25
N SER A 121 7.16 5.67 -15.17
CA SER A 121 6.96 7.12 -15.07
C SER A 121 7.42 7.63 -13.69
N ASP A 122 7.88 8.88 -13.65
CA ASP A 122 8.27 9.53 -12.39
C ASP A 122 7.03 9.87 -11.54
N ARG A 123 5.91 10.21 -12.19
CA ARG A 123 4.64 10.50 -11.55
C ARG A 123 3.50 10.13 -12.48
N MET A 124 2.44 9.54 -11.91
CA MET A 124 1.17 9.25 -12.55
C MET A 124 0.05 9.66 -11.61
N GLU A 125 -1.02 10.22 -12.15
CA GLU A 125 -2.23 10.58 -11.39
C GLU A 125 -3.46 10.02 -12.10
N LEU A 126 -4.40 9.50 -11.32
CA LEU A 126 -5.68 8.97 -11.81
C LEU A 126 -6.78 9.41 -10.87
N ASP A 127 -7.89 9.86 -11.43
CA ASP A 127 -9.11 10.18 -10.71
C ASP A 127 -10.02 8.95 -10.65
N PHE A 128 -10.83 8.86 -9.60
CA PHE A 128 -11.82 7.81 -9.44
C PHE A 128 -13.06 8.33 -8.73
N GLU A 129 -14.20 7.67 -8.95
CA GLU A 129 -15.46 7.97 -8.29
C GLU A 129 -15.67 7.01 -7.10
N ILE A 130 -16.14 7.56 -5.98
CA ILE A 130 -16.46 6.82 -4.76
C ILE A 130 -17.92 6.40 -4.84
N ARG A 131 -18.18 5.09 -4.79
CA ARG A 131 -19.48 4.52 -5.11
C ARG A 131 -20.40 4.35 -3.90
N GLN A 132 -19.82 4.23 -2.70
CA GLN A 132 -20.57 3.92 -1.48
C GLN A 132 -19.79 4.31 -0.21
N PRO A 133 -20.49 4.51 0.93
CA PRO A 133 -19.84 4.66 2.23
C PRO A 133 -18.98 3.44 2.61
N GLY A 134 -18.05 3.63 3.55
CA GLY A 134 -17.14 2.63 4.05
C GLY A 134 -15.70 3.15 4.09
N PHE A 135 -14.82 2.65 3.25
CA PHE A 135 -13.45 3.14 3.14
C PHE A 135 -12.89 3.06 1.71
N ILE A 136 -11.91 3.91 1.46
CA ILE A 136 -11.08 3.90 0.24
C ILE A 136 -9.65 3.61 0.65
N ARG A 137 -9.00 2.66 -0.02
CA ARG A 137 -7.56 2.38 0.10
C ARG A 137 -6.95 2.05 -1.26
N ALA A 138 -5.65 2.20 -1.38
CA ALA A 138 -4.94 1.86 -2.61
C ALA A 138 -3.76 0.93 -2.34
N GLU A 139 -3.42 0.11 -3.34
CA GLU A 139 -2.25 -0.78 -3.29
C GLU A 139 -1.58 -0.86 -4.66
N ILE A 140 -0.27 -1.06 -4.65
CA ILE A 140 0.51 -1.39 -5.85
C ILE A 140 0.93 -2.84 -5.75
N ASP A 141 0.48 -3.62 -6.72
CA ASP A 141 0.90 -5.00 -6.91
C ASP A 141 2.04 -5.09 -7.92
N TYR A 142 2.91 -6.04 -7.72
CA TYR A 142 3.95 -6.42 -8.66
C TYR A 142 3.96 -7.93 -8.86
N THR A 143 3.86 -8.34 -10.11
CA THR A 143 4.04 -9.75 -10.49
C THR A 143 5.50 -9.98 -10.87
N PHE A 144 6.19 -10.85 -10.16
CA PHE A 144 7.58 -11.19 -10.46
C PHE A 144 7.72 -11.73 -11.88
N ARG A 145 8.75 -11.25 -12.59
CA ARG A 145 9.16 -11.87 -13.85
C ARG A 145 9.54 -13.34 -13.61
N PRO A 146 9.34 -14.24 -14.60
CA PRO A 146 9.61 -15.67 -14.42
C PRO A 146 10.99 -15.99 -13.84
N VAL A 147 12.03 -15.25 -14.23
CA VAL A 147 13.41 -15.44 -13.72
C VAL A 147 13.51 -15.08 -12.22
N MET A 148 12.89 -13.98 -11.79
CA MET A 148 12.87 -13.58 -10.37
C MET A 148 12.01 -14.53 -9.54
N ARG A 149 10.91 -15.02 -10.12
CA ARG A 149 10.05 -16.02 -9.49
C ARG A 149 10.83 -17.33 -9.25
N ALA A 150 11.61 -17.80 -10.22
CA ALA A 150 12.47 -18.98 -10.08
C ALA A 150 13.56 -18.78 -9.01
N LEU A 151 14.16 -17.60 -8.92
CA LEU A 151 15.15 -17.27 -7.90
C LEU A 151 14.54 -17.26 -6.49
N TYR A 152 13.38 -16.66 -6.31
CA TYR A 152 12.64 -16.67 -5.04
C TYR A 152 12.21 -18.08 -4.67
N HIS A 153 11.74 -18.88 -5.63
CA HIS A 153 11.39 -20.29 -5.45
C HIS A 153 12.56 -21.07 -4.82
N THR A 154 13.76 -20.91 -5.35
CA THR A 154 14.95 -21.61 -4.83
C THR A 154 15.30 -21.18 -3.39
N VAL A 155 15.09 -19.91 -3.05
CA VAL A 155 15.37 -19.39 -1.70
C VAL A 155 14.29 -19.84 -0.71
N GLU A 156 13.02 -19.79 -1.08
CA GLU A 156 11.91 -20.16 -0.20
C GLU A 156 11.80 -21.68 0.00
N GLU A 157 11.97 -22.47 -1.05
CA GLU A 157 11.99 -23.93 -0.97
C GLU A 157 13.11 -24.41 -0.03
N LYS A 158 14.28 -23.75 -0.09
CA LYS A 158 15.45 -24.08 0.73
C LYS A 158 15.33 -23.64 2.18
N TYR A 159 14.66 -22.51 2.47
CA TYR A 159 14.67 -21.88 3.79
C TYR A 159 13.30 -21.79 4.47
N LEU A 160 12.20 -21.81 3.75
CA LEU A 160 10.86 -21.63 4.28
C LEU A 160 9.97 -22.86 4.15
N HIS A 161 10.38 -23.88 3.39
CA HIS A 161 9.61 -25.12 3.15
C HIS A 161 8.16 -24.84 2.65
N ALA A 162 7.95 -23.73 1.95
CA ALA A 162 6.65 -23.33 1.43
C ALA A 162 6.54 -23.68 -0.07
N ASP A 163 5.37 -24.13 -0.50
CA ASP A 163 5.08 -24.36 -1.91
C ASP A 163 4.81 -23.02 -2.60
N VAL A 164 5.72 -22.62 -3.49
CA VAL A 164 5.77 -21.29 -4.09
C VAL A 164 4.90 -21.17 -5.36
N ALA A 165 4.23 -22.26 -5.77
CA ALA A 165 3.41 -22.27 -6.99
C ALA A 165 2.27 -21.22 -6.93
N ASP A 166 1.79 -20.90 -5.74
CA ASP A 166 0.65 -20.04 -5.46
C ASP A 166 0.96 -18.73 -4.74
N LEU A 167 2.18 -18.19 -4.89
CA LEU A 167 2.48 -16.89 -4.31
C LEU A 167 1.54 -15.82 -4.86
N PRO A 168 0.77 -15.15 -3.98
CA PRO A 168 -0.05 -14.02 -4.37
C PRO A 168 0.82 -12.91 -4.95
N PRO A 169 0.24 -11.95 -5.68
CA PRO A 169 0.96 -10.77 -6.12
C PRO A 169 1.71 -10.13 -4.95
N PHE A 170 2.95 -9.76 -5.17
CA PHE A 170 3.76 -9.13 -4.13
C PHE A 170 3.31 -7.68 -3.95
N PHE A 171 2.92 -7.32 -2.72
CA PHE A 171 2.56 -5.94 -2.40
C PHE A 171 3.81 -5.05 -2.43
N TRP A 172 3.86 -4.12 -3.38
CA TRP A 172 4.95 -3.16 -3.50
C TRP A 172 4.75 -1.94 -2.61
N ALA A 173 3.51 -1.49 -2.48
CA ALA A 173 3.10 -0.44 -1.58
C ALA A 173 1.60 -0.53 -1.31
N PHE A 174 1.12 -0.02 -0.18
CA PHE A 174 -0.30 0.14 0.10
C PHE A 174 -0.55 1.29 1.07
N THR A 175 -1.76 1.86 1.03
CA THR A 175 -2.18 2.93 1.93
C THR A 175 -3.01 2.38 3.08
N ASN A 176 -3.00 3.09 4.21
CA ASN A 176 -4.10 3.06 5.15
C ASN A 176 -5.35 3.69 4.50
N PRO A 177 -6.56 3.47 5.06
CA PRO A 177 -7.78 3.95 4.45
C PRO A 177 -8.04 5.45 4.66
N ILE A 178 -8.84 6.04 3.75
CA ILE A 178 -9.68 7.21 4.00
C ILE A 178 -11.08 6.66 4.28
N TRP A 179 -11.70 7.10 5.38
CA TRP A 179 -13.03 6.66 5.78
C TRP A 179 -14.11 7.52 5.13
N ILE A 180 -15.16 6.87 4.62
CA ILE A 180 -16.28 7.52 3.93
C ILE A 180 -17.57 7.24 4.73
N ARG A 181 -18.19 8.27 5.29
CA ARG A 181 -19.38 8.16 6.16
C ARG A 181 -20.56 8.98 5.65
#